data_680abd2c5f6ff10ebc1c64507c7d0339
#
_entry.id   680abd2c5f6ff10ebc1c64507c7d0339
#
_cell.length_a   1.000
_cell.length_b   1.000
_cell.length_c   1.000
_cell.angle_alpha   90.00
_cell.angle_beta   90.00
_cell.angle_gamma   90.00
#
_symmetry.space_group_name_H-M   'P 1'
#
loop_
_entity.id
_entity.type
_entity.pdbx_description
1 polymer ?
#
loop_
_entity_poly.entity_id
_entity_poly.type
_entity_poly.pdbx_seq_one_letter_code
_entity_poly.pdbx_strand_id
1 'polypeptide(L)' 'DKEDPDDLRTRLTPLLAPEAAWRHSARELSAALALRVGDKELAMIEFQKLTDDVKAPPGARSRAAEILQILGR' A
#
# COMPACT_ATOMS: atom_id res chain seq x y z
N ASP A 1 19.03 4.71 -10.05
CA ASP A 1 17.93 5.63 -9.97
C ASP A 1 18.16 6.70 -8.93
N LYS A 2 17.83 7.89 -9.29
CA LYS A 2 17.99 8.99 -8.39
C LYS A 2 16.95 9.01 -7.30
N GLU A 3 15.80 8.37 -7.54
CA GLU A 3 14.72 8.36 -6.60
C GLU A 3 14.85 7.15 -5.72
N ASP A 4 15.16 7.41 -4.46
CA ASP A 4 15.16 6.37 -3.44
C ASP A 4 13.71 5.96 -3.20
N PRO A 5 13.37 4.65 -3.18
CA PRO A 5 12.01 4.23 -2.86
C PRO A 5 11.48 4.76 -1.54
N ASP A 6 12.35 4.90 -0.53
CA ASP A 6 11.93 5.49 0.75
C ASP A 6 11.57 6.95 0.57
N ASP A 7 12.26 7.65 -0.32
CA ASP A 7 11.96 9.05 -0.60
C ASP A 7 10.58 9.17 -1.25
N LEU A 8 10.27 8.25 -2.18
CA LEU A 8 8.96 8.23 -2.79
C LEU A 8 7.86 7.98 -1.77
N ARG A 9 8.09 7.07 -0.84
CA ARG A 9 7.12 6.80 0.21
C ARG A 9 6.88 8.03 1.06
N THR A 10 7.93 8.78 1.37
CA THR A 10 7.79 10.00 2.14
C THR A 10 6.94 11.01 1.39
N ARG A 11 7.13 11.12 0.09
CA ARG A 11 6.33 12.03 -0.72
C ARG A 11 4.87 11.62 -0.77
N LEU A 12 4.60 10.32 -0.71
CA LEU A 12 3.23 9.81 -0.77
C LEU A 12 2.51 9.94 0.56
N THR A 13 3.24 10.13 1.66
CA THR A 13 2.64 10.18 2.98
C THR A 13 1.47 11.17 3.08
N PRO A 14 1.59 12.41 2.57
CA PRO A 14 0.45 13.33 2.62
C PRO A 14 -0.75 12.83 1.81
N LEU A 15 -0.50 11.99 0.80
CA LEU A 15 -1.56 11.46 -0.04
C LEU A 15 -2.39 10.39 0.67
N LEU A 16 -1.94 9.93 1.83
CA LEU A 16 -2.65 8.92 2.60
C LEU A 16 -3.62 9.53 3.59
N ALA A 17 -3.81 10.85 3.56
CA ALA A 17 -4.75 11.52 4.45
C ALA A 17 -6.16 10.97 4.25
N PRO A 18 -6.94 10.85 5.35
CA PRO A 18 -8.22 10.14 5.28
C PRO A 18 -9.22 10.72 4.28
N GLU A 19 -9.22 12.03 4.09
CA GLU A 19 -10.20 12.66 3.21
C GLU A 19 -9.75 12.74 1.77
N ALA A 20 -8.56 12.28 1.45
CA ALA A 20 -8.07 12.33 0.08
C ALA A 20 -8.80 11.28 -0.77
N ALA A 21 -9.35 11.71 -1.90
CA ALA A 21 -10.09 10.80 -2.77
C ALA A 21 -9.21 9.68 -3.31
N TRP A 22 -7.92 9.94 -3.45
CA TRP A 22 -6.98 8.97 -4.03
C TRP A 22 -6.11 8.29 -2.96
N ARG A 23 -6.49 8.38 -1.69
CA ARG A 23 -5.67 7.81 -0.62
C ARG A 23 -5.52 6.29 -0.75
N HIS A 24 -6.54 5.63 -1.28
CA HIS A 24 -6.47 4.17 -1.42
C HIS A 24 -5.46 3.78 -2.49
N SER A 25 -5.44 4.50 -3.60
CA SER A 25 -4.44 4.25 -4.65
C SER A 25 -3.03 4.56 -4.15
N ALA A 26 -2.87 5.63 -3.38
CA ALA A 26 -1.57 5.98 -2.84
C ALA A 26 -1.08 4.91 -1.86
N ARG A 27 -1.98 4.37 -1.04
CA ARG A 27 -1.62 3.31 -0.10
C ARG A 27 -1.21 2.05 -0.84
N GLU A 28 -1.94 1.70 -1.90
CA GLU A 28 -1.61 0.53 -2.71
C GLU A 28 -0.21 0.69 -3.33
N LEU A 29 0.08 1.88 -3.82
CA LEU A 29 1.38 2.16 -4.39
C LEU A 29 2.48 2.10 -3.33
N SER A 30 2.22 2.64 -2.16
CA SER A 30 3.18 2.59 -1.06
C SER A 30 3.51 1.14 -0.69
N ALA A 31 2.50 0.28 -0.65
CA ALA A 31 2.71 -1.14 -0.37
C ALA A 31 3.57 -1.80 -1.46
N ALA A 32 3.29 -1.46 -2.72
CA ALA A 32 4.05 -2.03 -3.82
C ALA A 32 5.51 -1.58 -3.76
N LEU A 33 5.75 -0.32 -3.41
CA LEU A 33 7.12 0.17 -3.26
C LEU A 33 7.85 -0.55 -2.14
N ALA A 34 7.15 -0.83 -1.04
CA ALA A 34 7.74 -1.57 0.06
C ALA A 34 8.19 -2.96 -0.40
N LEU A 35 7.37 -3.62 -1.23
CA LEU A 35 7.77 -4.92 -1.78
C LEU A 35 9.00 -4.80 -2.65
N ARG A 36 9.09 -3.74 -3.45
CA ARG A 36 10.22 -3.57 -4.35
C ARG A 36 11.54 -3.46 -3.60
N VAL A 37 11.53 -2.85 -2.42
CA VAL A 37 12.76 -2.71 -1.64
C VAL A 37 12.95 -3.85 -0.66
N GLY A 38 12.09 -4.85 -0.68
CA GLY A 38 12.22 -6.01 0.18
C GLY A 38 11.67 -5.82 1.58
N ASP A 39 10.92 -4.77 1.83
CA ASP A 39 10.30 -4.54 3.14
C ASP A 39 8.95 -5.25 3.18
N LYS A 40 9.01 -6.57 3.34
CA LYS A 40 7.83 -7.40 3.32
C LYS A 40 6.86 -7.08 4.45
N GLU A 41 7.39 -6.81 5.64
CA GLU A 41 6.54 -6.53 6.79
C GLU A 41 5.73 -5.26 6.58
N LEU A 42 6.38 -4.20 6.09
CA LEU A 42 5.66 -2.97 5.83
C LEU A 42 4.62 -3.16 4.74
N ALA A 43 4.98 -3.91 3.69
CA ALA A 43 4.04 -4.20 2.62
C ALA A 43 2.81 -4.91 3.17
N MET A 44 2.99 -5.89 4.04
CA MET A 44 1.88 -6.62 4.63
C MET A 44 1.00 -5.71 5.47
N ILE A 45 1.61 -4.80 6.23
CA ILE A 45 0.85 -3.86 7.05
C ILE A 45 -0.02 -2.98 6.16
N GLU A 46 0.54 -2.44 5.07
CA GLU A 46 -0.21 -1.55 4.20
C GLU A 46 -1.31 -2.29 3.45
N PHE A 47 -1.02 -3.51 2.97
CA PHE A 47 -2.05 -4.30 2.31
C PHE A 47 -3.15 -4.71 3.28
N GLN A 48 -2.79 -5.00 4.54
CA GLN A 48 -3.80 -5.33 5.54
C GLN A 48 -4.73 -4.16 5.80
N LYS A 49 -4.17 -2.96 5.92
CA LYS A 49 -4.98 -1.76 6.11
C LYS A 49 -5.93 -1.57 4.94
N LEU A 50 -5.47 -1.82 3.73
CA LEU A 50 -6.30 -1.67 2.55
C LEU A 50 -7.43 -2.70 2.53
N THR A 51 -7.11 -3.94 2.89
CA THR A 51 -8.11 -5.01 2.95
C THR A 51 -9.19 -4.69 3.98
N ASP A 52 -8.80 -4.11 5.10
CA ASP A 52 -9.72 -3.85 6.21
C ASP A 52 -10.50 -2.55 6.05
N ASP A 53 -10.14 -1.72 5.09
CA ASP A 53 -10.77 -0.42 4.90
C ASP A 53 -12.08 -0.59 4.14
N VAL A 54 -13.21 -0.52 4.85
CA VAL A 54 -14.51 -0.73 4.23
C VAL A 54 -14.85 0.33 3.19
N LYS A 55 -14.13 1.47 3.21
CA LYS A 55 -14.36 2.53 2.23
C LYS A 55 -13.51 2.34 0.98
N ALA A 56 -12.57 1.42 0.98
CA ALA A 56 -11.74 1.18 -0.19
C ALA A 56 -12.56 0.48 -1.28
N PRO A 57 -12.22 0.72 -2.56
CA PRO A 57 -12.93 0.04 -3.65
C PRO A 57 -12.82 -1.48 -3.51
N PRO A 58 -13.89 -2.23 -3.83
CA PRO A 58 -13.85 -3.68 -3.67
C PRO A 58 -12.70 -4.35 -4.44
N GLY A 59 -12.39 -3.85 -5.63
CA GLY A 59 -11.28 -4.41 -6.41
C GLY A 59 -9.94 -4.27 -5.72
N ALA A 60 -9.70 -3.11 -5.10
CA ALA A 60 -8.46 -2.88 -4.38
C ALA A 60 -8.38 -3.76 -3.15
N ARG A 61 -9.51 -3.94 -2.44
CA ARG A 61 -9.55 -4.79 -1.26
C ARG A 61 -9.26 -6.24 -1.62
N SER A 62 -9.85 -6.71 -2.71
CA SER A 62 -9.64 -8.09 -3.16
C SER A 62 -8.19 -8.33 -3.56
N ARG A 63 -7.59 -7.39 -4.30
CA ARG A 63 -6.20 -7.51 -4.69
C ARG A 63 -5.29 -7.56 -3.47
N ALA A 64 -5.55 -6.70 -2.49
CA ALA A 64 -4.75 -6.67 -1.29
C ALA A 64 -4.84 -7.97 -0.52
N ALA A 65 -6.05 -8.54 -0.43
CA ALA A 65 -6.25 -9.80 0.27
C ALA A 65 -5.48 -10.93 -0.42
N GLU A 66 -5.51 -10.97 -1.75
CA GLU A 66 -4.79 -11.99 -2.50
C GLU A 66 -3.28 -11.88 -2.28
N ILE A 67 -2.77 -10.65 -2.31
CA ILE A 67 -1.34 -10.43 -2.10
C ILE A 67 -0.94 -10.88 -0.69
N LEU A 68 -1.78 -10.56 0.30
CA LEU A 68 -1.50 -10.98 1.67
C LEU A 68 -1.41 -12.50 1.78
N GLN A 69 -2.28 -13.23 1.08
CA GLN A 69 -2.22 -14.68 1.10
C GLN A 69 -0.89 -15.18 0.54
N ILE A 70 -0.44 -14.56 -0.53
CA ILE A 70 0.82 -14.95 -1.14
C ILE A 70 1.99 -14.64 -0.22
N LEU A 71 1.99 -13.45 0.39
CA LEU A 71 3.08 -13.02 1.26
C LEU A 71 3.13 -13.83 2.55
N GLY A 72 1.98 -14.32 3.00
CA GLY A 72 1.90 -15.07 4.24
C GLY A 72 2.27 -16.53 4.13
N ARG A 73 2.61 -17.00 2.94
CA ARG A 73 2.97 -18.41 2.73
C ARG A 73 4.37 -18.75 3.21
#